data_bfe6a883e6fabb01a1a5a8ff740ca382
#
_entry.id   bfe6a883e6fabb01a1a5a8ff740ca382
#
_cell.length_a   1.000
_cell.length_b   1.000
_cell.length_c   1.000
_cell.angle_alpha   90.00
_cell.angle_beta   90.00
_cell.angle_gamma   90.00
#
_symmetry.space_group_name_H-M   'P 1'
#
loop_
_entity.id
_entity.type
_entity.pdbx_description
1 polymer ?
#
loop_
_entity_poly.entity_id
_entity_poly.type
_entity_poly.pdbx_seq_one_letter_code
_entity_poly.pdbx_strand_id
1 'polypeptide(L)'
;MQKIYRLVYSSKANIKLGQSGINPEISRILLKSKNNNAKRMIGGVLYFADGYFFQVLEGEKESVTRLYEKISLDDRHSTVKTLSEGYIANPQFSKWSMHFVHADSSIRQLLADYGFSKFKPFDMPSSVIEHIITVLSNNGVYERKGNNEMSSGWFSKMKSFFIKDKTA
;
A
#
# COMPACT_ATOMS: atom_id res chain seq x y z
N MET A 1 11.45 -3.51 24.66
CA MET A 1 11.22 -3.24 23.24
C MET A 1 9.73 -3.33 22.96
N GLN A 2 9.15 -2.31 22.35
CA GLN A 2 7.73 -2.32 21.99
C GLN A 2 7.55 -3.33 20.84
N LYS A 3 6.67 -4.33 21.03
CA LYS A 3 6.36 -5.31 19.98
C LYS A 3 5.53 -4.62 18.89
N ILE A 4 5.99 -4.67 17.65
CA ILE A 4 5.27 -4.13 16.50
C ILE A 4 4.29 -5.17 15.98
N TYR A 5 3.05 -4.77 15.77
CA TYR A 5 2.00 -5.59 15.16
C TYR A 5 1.93 -5.30 13.68
N ARG A 6 1.86 -6.36 12.87
CA ARG A 6 1.63 -6.29 11.42
C ARG A 6 0.25 -6.85 11.10
N LEU A 7 -0.47 -6.16 10.25
CA LEU A 7 -1.69 -6.63 9.62
C LEU A 7 -1.55 -6.48 8.11
N VAL A 8 -1.80 -7.57 7.39
CA VAL A 8 -1.78 -7.63 5.93
C VAL A 8 -3.19 -7.95 5.45
N TYR A 9 -3.72 -7.11 4.58
CA TYR A 9 -5.03 -7.35 4.00
C TYR A 9 -5.04 -7.06 2.50
N SER A 10 -6.04 -7.57 1.85
CA SER A 10 -6.39 -7.21 0.48
C SER A 10 -7.87 -6.94 0.35
N SER A 11 -8.23 -6.16 -0.66
CA SER A 11 -9.61 -5.86 -1.01
C SER A 11 -9.76 -5.66 -2.51
N LYS A 12 -10.97 -5.83 -3.02
CA LYS A 12 -11.29 -5.43 -4.39
C LYS A 12 -11.55 -3.92 -4.42
N ALA A 13 -11.04 -3.26 -5.44
CA ALA A 13 -11.28 -1.84 -5.64
C ALA A 13 -12.66 -1.62 -6.29
N ASN A 14 -13.48 -0.77 -5.66
CA ASN A 14 -14.74 -0.28 -6.24
C ASN A 14 -14.57 1.00 -7.07
N ILE A 15 -13.32 1.32 -7.44
CA ILE A 15 -12.97 2.53 -8.15
C ILE A 15 -13.00 2.25 -9.64
N LYS A 16 -13.73 3.06 -10.43
CA LYS A 16 -13.64 3.05 -11.89
C LYS A 16 -12.27 3.57 -12.30
N LEU A 17 -11.40 2.69 -12.77
CA LEU A 17 -10.09 3.08 -13.28
C LEU A 17 -10.29 3.89 -14.56
N GLY A 18 -9.82 5.13 -14.58
CA GLY A 18 -9.74 5.94 -15.79
C GLY A 18 -8.74 5.34 -16.77
N GLN A 19 -8.95 5.58 -18.08
CA GLN A 19 -8.13 5.00 -19.16
C GLN A 19 -6.67 5.47 -19.20
N SER A 20 -6.30 6.49 -18.43
CA SER A 20 -4.93 7.05 -18.48
C SER A 20 -4.48 7.53 -17.09
N GLY A 21 -3.72 6.69 -16.42
CA GLY A 21 -2.94 7.11 -15.26
C GLY A 21 -3.58 6.81 -13.90
N ILE A 22 -2.97 7.38 -12.87
CA ILE A 22 -3.39 7.22 -11.47
C ILE A 22 -4.74 7.89 -11.27
N ASN A 23 -5.74 7.12 -10.84
CA ASN A 23 -7.05 7.65 -10.52
C ASN A 23 -6.92 8.70 -9.39
N PRO A 24 -7.54 9.91 -9.53
CA PRO A 24 -7.51 10.95 -8.51
C PRO A 24 -7.97 10.47 -7.13
N GLU A 25 -8.89 9.50 -7.08
CA GLU A 25 -9.35 8.92 -5.82
C GLU A 25 -8.26 8.12 -5.09
N ILE A 26 -7.44 7.36 -5.82
CA ILE A 26 -6.28 6.67 -5.24
C ILE A 26 -5.30 7.69 -4.67
N SER A 27 -5.04 8.78 -5.39
CA SER A 27 -4.18 9.87 -4.92
C SER A 27 -4.71 10.50 -3.62
N ARG A 28 -6.01 10.72 -3.52
CA ARG A 28 -6.66 11.23 -2.29
C ARG A 28 -6.53 10.26 -1.11
N ILE A 29 -6.73 8.95 -1.36
CA ILE A 29 -6.51 7.91 -0.35
C ILE A 29 -5.10 7.99 0.20
N LEU A 30 -4.11 8.05 -0.69
CA LEU A 30 -2.69 8.06 -0.33
C LEU A 30 -2.29 9.27 0.50
N LEU A 31 -2.71 10.47 0.09
CA LEU A 31 -2.41 11.69 0.83
C LEU A 31 -3.03 11.69 2.22
N LYS A 32 -4.30 11.30 2.32
CA LYS A 32 -5.00 11.21 3.60
C LYS A 32 -4.34 10.16 4.52
N SER A 33 -3.99 9.02 3.94
CA SER A 33 -3.31 7.92 4.66
C SER A 33 -1.95 8.36 5.16
N LYS A 34 -1.13 8.98 4.33
CA LYS A 34 0.22 9.45 4.71
C LYS A 34 0.18 10.37 5.93
N ASN A 35 -0.68 11.37 5.90
CA ASN A 35 -0.78 12.34 6.99
C ASN A 35 -1.33 11.74 8.28
N ASN A 36 -2.34 10.88 8.18
CA ASN A 36 -2.98 10.27 9.33
C ASN A 36 -2.13 9.17 9.96
N ASN A 37 -1.44 8.37 9.14
CA ASN A 37 -0.61 7.27 9.62
C ASN A 37 0.66 7.78 10.29
N ALA A 38 1.26 8.85 9.77
CA ALA A 38 2.40 9.51 10.42
C ALA A 38 2.09 9.95 11.85
N LYS A 39 0.92 10.57 12.06
CA LYS A 39 0.45 11.00 13.40
C LYS A 39 0.20 9.83 14.36
N ARG A 40 -0.07 8.65 13.85
CA ARG A 40 -0.36 7.43 14.62
C ARG A 40 0.81 6.47 14.72
N MET A 41 1.96 6.86 14.20
CA MET A 41 3.16 5.99 14.11
C MET A 41 2.88 4.65 13.42
N ILE A 42 2.01 4.65 12.41
CA ILE A 42 1.72 3.49 11.56
C ILE A 42 2.56 3.61 10.30
N GLY A 43 3.42 2.63 10.08
CA GLY A 43 4.13 2.41 8.82
C GLY A 43 3.35 1.48 7.91
N GLY A 44 3.71 1.45 6.63
CA GLY A 44 3.08 0.51 5.72
C GLY A 44 3.35 0.79 4.24
N VAL A 45 2.87 -0.14 3.43
CA VAL A 45 2.89 -0.05 1.98
C VAL A 45 1.50 -0.37 1.43
N LEU A 46 1.10 0.37 0.40
CA LEU A 46 -0.10 0.08 -0.38
C LEU A 46 0.33 -0.26 -1.81
N TYR A 47 0.01 -1.46 -2.24
CA TYR A 47 0.19 -1.94 -3.61
C TYR A 47 -1.16 -2.07 -4.28
N PHE A 48 -1.22 -1.69 -5.57
CA PHE A 48 -2.43 -1.79 -6.37
C PHE A 48 -2.11 -2.44 -7.72
N ALA A 49 -2.77 -3.54 -8.04
CA ALA A 49 -2.70 -4.21 -9.33
C ALA A 49 -3.96 -5.04 -9.59
N ASP A 50 -4.31 -5.21 -10.85
CA ASP A 50 -5.40 -6.10 -11.33
C ASP A 50 -6.74 -5.90 -10.60
N GLY A 51 -7.03 -4.65 -10.15
CA GLY A 51 -8.25 -4.32 -9.43
C GLY A 51 -8.25 -4.66 -7.94
N TYR A 52 -7.11 -5.03 -7.38
CA TYR A 52 -6.94 -5.32 -5.96
C TYR A 52 -6.05 -4.28 -5.28
N PHE A 53 -6.48 -3.85 -4.10
CA PHE A 53 -5.59 -3.26 -3.12
C PHE A 53 -4.96 -4.35 -2.27
N PHE A 54 -3.68 -4.20 -1.99
CA PHE A 54 -2.93 -5.01 -1.04
C PHE A 54 -2.18 -4.06 -0.12
N GLN A 55 -2.39 -4.18 1.17
CA GLN A 55 -1.79 -3.26 2.13
C GLN A 55 -1.17 -4.00 3.30
N VAL A 56 0.02 -3.53 3.69
CA VAL A 56 0.69 -3.91 4.92
C VAL A 56 0.62 -2.71 5.86
N LEU A 57 0.21 -2.94 7.10
CA LEU A 57 0.19 -1.96 8.19
C LEU A 57 1.06 -2.47 9.33
N GLU A 58 1.98 -1.64 9.81
CA GLU A 58 2.88 -1.94 10.94
C GLU A 58 2.82 -0.83 11.99
N GLY A 59 2.64 -1.20 13.26
CA GLY A 59 2.55 -0.23 14.34
C GLY A 59 2.07 -0.85 15.64
N GLU A 60 1.57 -0.03 16.54
CA GLU A 60 0.87 -0.49 17.72
C GLU A 60 -0.42 -1.23 17.33
N LYS A 61 -0.72 -2.36 17.96
CA LYS A 61 -1.85 -3.23 17.59
C LYS A 61 -3.17 -2.48 17.56
N GLU A 62 -3.46 -1.72 18.59
CA GLU A 62 -4.73 -0.98 18.71
C GLU A 62 -4.89 0.08 17.61
N SER A 63 -3.81 0.81 17.31
CA SER A 63 -3.78 1.80 16.25
C SER A 63 -3.97 1.19 14.86
N VAL A 64 -3.31 0.06 14.59
CA VAL A 64 -3.43 -0.69 13.34
C VAL A 64 -4.85 -1.26 13.18
N THR A 65 -5.40 -1.89 14.22
CA THR A 65 -6.75 -2.47 14.19
C THR A 65 -7.81 -1.42 13.93
N ARG A 66 -7.76 -0.30 14.65
CA ARG A 66 -8.70 0.83 14.44
C ARG A 66 -8.60 1.42 13.02
N LEU A 67 -7.40 1.47 12.45
CA LEU A 67 -7.23 1.92 11.08
C LEU A 67 -7.84 0.93 10.09
N TYR A 68 -7.58 -0.37 10.28
CA TYR A 68 -8.13 -1.43 9.44
C TYR A 68 -9.67 -1.46 9.47
N GLU A 69 -10.28 -1.34 10.64
CA GLU A 69 -11.73 -1.23 10.79
C GLU A 69 -12.32 -0.08 9.97
N LYS A 70 -11.68 1.10 10.01
CA LYS A 70 -12.11 2.26 9.19
C LYS A 70 -11.98 2.00 7.70
N ILE A 71 -10.92 1.31 7.27
CA ILE A 71 -10.71 0.95 5.86
C ILE A 71 -11.76 -0.07 5.41
N SER A 72 -12.12 -1.02 6.28
CA SER A 72 -13.11 -2.06 5.97
C SER A 72 -14.52 -1.50 5.76
N LEU A 73 -14.81 -0.32 6.33
CA LEU A 73 -16.09 0.38 6.16
C LEU A 73 -16.10 1.39 5.01
N ASP A 74 -14.97 1.56 4.31
CA ASP A 74 -14.85 2.51 3.21
C ASP A 74 -15.43 1.90 1.91
N ASP A 75 -16.37 2.58 1.29
CA ASP A 75 -17.11 2.14 0.09
C ASP A 75 -16.22 2.00 -1.17
N ARG A 76 -15.01 2.54 -1.14
CA ARG A 76 -14.01 2.36 -2.19
C ARG A 76 -13.38 0.96 -2.19
N HIS A 77 -13.63 0.18 -1.14
CA HIS A 77 -13.20 -1.20 -0.99
C HIS A 77 -14.40 -2.14 -0.95
N SER A 78 -14.25 -3.29 -1.56
CA SER A 78 -15.17 -4.41 -1.39
C SER A 78 -14.40 -5.70 -1.12
N THR A 79 -15.07 -6.68 -0.53
CA THR A 79 -14.44 -7.97 -0.21
C THR A 79 -13.11 -7.78 0.54
N VAL A 80 -13.13 -7.00 1.62
CA VAL A 80 -11.93 -6.79 2.46
C VAL A 80 -11.62 -8.07 3.22
N LYS A 81 -10.39 -8.59 3.07
CA LYS A 81 -9.97 -9.86 3.69
C LYS A 81 -8.58 -9.71 4.30
N THR A 82 -8.44 -10.03 5.58
CA THR A 82 -7.15 -10.19 6.24
C THR A 82 -6.45 -11.43 5.67
N LEU A 83 -5.20 -11.28 5.25
CA LEU A 83 -4.35 -12.33 4.72
C LEU A 83 -3.42 -12.89 5.78
N SER A 84 -2.83 -12.03 6.60
CA SER A 84 -2.05 -12.41 7.79
C SER A 84 -2.04 -11.29 8.83
N GLU A 85 -1.87 -11.66 10.09
CA GLU A 85 -1.71 -10.71 11.18
C GLU A 85 -0.91 -11.31 12.32
N GLY A 86 -0.16 -10.47 13.05
CA GLY A 86 0.61 -10.91 14.20
C GLY A 86 1.69 -9.92 14.64
N TYR A 87 2.36 -10.26 15.73
CA TYR A 87 3.51 -9.50 16.19
C TYR A 87 4.76 -9.92 15.41
N ILE A 88 5.57 -8.94 15.03
CA ILE A 88 6.81 -9.12 14.28
C ILE A 88 8.01 -8.59 15.06
N ALA A 89 9.15 -9.25 14.90
CA ALA A 89 10.41 -8.82 15.53
C ALA A 89 11.08 -7.68 14.74
N ASN A 90 10.99 -7.73 13.41
CA ASN A 90 11.67 -6.82 12.50
C ASN A 90 10.68 -6.09 11.60
N PRO A 91 10.26 -4.87 11.97
CA PRO A 91 9.39 -4.06 11.13
C PRO A 91 10.11 -3.65 9.84
N GLN A 92 9.44 -3.78 8.71
CA GLN A 92 9.98 -3.48 7.40
C GLN A 92 9.55 -2.09 6.89
N PHE A 93 8.43 -1.57 7.41
CA PHE A 93 7.81 -0.33 6.94
C PHE A 93 7.73 0.76 8.02
N SER A 94 8.39 0.59 9.16
CA SER A 94 8.31 1.47 10.33
C SER A 94 8.72 2.93 10.08
N LYS A 95 9.52 3.18 9.03
CA LYS A 95 9.99 4.53 8.67
C LYS A 95 9.06 5.25 7.70
N TRP A 96 7.97 4.62 7.30
CA TRP A 96 7.05 5.14 6.28
C TRP A 96 5.65 5.29 6.84
N SER A 97 5.09 6.46 6.68
CA SER A 97 3.69 6.66 6.99
C SER A 97 2.75 5.94 6.02
N MET A 98 3.13 5.86 4.76
CA MET A 98 2.52 5.03 3.70
C MET A 98 3.36 5.17 2.41
N HIS A 99 3.75 4.05 1.84
CA HIS A 99 4.36 3.98 0.51
C HIS A 99 3.37 3.38 -0.48
N PHE A 100 3.31 3.95 -1.68
CA PHE A 100 2.46 3.43 -2.75
C PHE A 100 3.30 2.86 -3.87
N VAL A 101 2.97 1.64 -4.28
CA VAL A 101 3.60 0.97 -5.41
C VAL A 101 2.51 0.59 -6.41
N HIS A 102 2.69 1.00 -7.66
CA HIS A 102 1.79 0.66 -8.74
C HIS A 102 2.50 -0.23 -9.74
N ALA A 103 1.90 -1.39 -10.04
CA ALA A 103 2.29 -2.31 -11.11
C ALA A 103 3.81 -2.51 -11.27
N ASP A 104 4.49 -2.90 -10.17
CA ASP A 104 5.92 -3.13 -10.15
C ASP A 104 6.32 -4.34 -11.00
N SER A 105 7.37 -4.19 -11.82
CA SER A 105 7.91 -5.26 -12.65
C SER A 105 8.45 -6.43 -11.82
N SER A 106 9.01 -6.14 -10.63
CA SER A 106 9.54 -7.15 -9.71
C SER A 106 8.44 -8.04 -9.15
N ILE A 107 7.27 -7.45 -8.80
CA ILE A 107 6.11 -8.24 -8.36
C ILE A 107 5.57 -9.09 -9.52
N ARG A 108 5.52 -8.55 -10.75
CA ARG A 108 5.09 -9.33 -11.92
C ARG A 108 6.01 -10.52 -12.18
N GLN A 109 7.32 -10.32 -12.09
CA GLN A 109 8.29 -11.40 -12.24
C GLN A 109 8.12 -12.46 -11.15
N LEU A 110 8.01 -12.05 -9.90
CA LEU A 110 7.74 -12.95 -8.78
C LEU A 110 6.47 -13.78 -9.02
N LEU A 111 5.38 -13.14 -9.42
CA LEU A 111 4.13 -13.85 -9.72
C LEU A 111 4.31 -14.88 -10.82
N ALA A 112 5.02 -14.53 -11.91
CA ALA A 112 5.31 -15.44 -13.00
C ALA A 112 6.14 -16.66 -12.54
N ASP A 113 7.13 -16.44 -11.68
CA ASP A 113 7.96 -17.52 -11.10
C ASP A 113 7.15 -18.50 -10.24
N TYR A 114 6.06 -18.02 -9.64
CA TYR A 114 5.09 -18.86 -8.93
C TYR A 114 3.92 -19.39 -9.80
N GLY A 115 3.93 -19.11 -11.11
CA GLY A 115 2.90 -19.58 -12.05
C GLY A 115 1.62 -18.74 -12.06
N PHE A 116 1.64 -17.53 -11.49
CA PHE A 116 0.50 -16.62 -11.51
C PHE A 116 0.61 -15.61 -12.66
N SER A 117 -0.42 -15.53 -13.51
CA SER A 117 -0.50 -14.55 -14.59
C SER A 117 -1.09 -13.20 -14.17
N LYS A 118 -1.78 -13.16 -13.02
CA LYS A 118 -2.46 -11.97 -12.48
C LYS A 118 -2.30 -11.90 -10.96
N PHE A 119 -2.36 -10.69 -10.44
CA PHE A 119 -2.39 -10.45 -9.00
C PHE A 119 -3.78 -10.71 -8.43
N LYS A 120 -3.96 -11.88 -7.83
CA LYS A 120 -5.19 -12.31 -7.14
C LYS A 120 -4.87 -12.75 -5.73
N PRO A 121 -4.66 -11.84 -4.79
CA PRO A 121 -4.11 -12.15 -3.47
C PRO A 121 -4.98 -13.08 -2.63
N PHE A 122 -6.26 -13.23 -2.94
CA PHE A 122 -7.14 -14.16 -2.23
C PHE A 122 -6.90 -15.63 -2.58
N ASP A 123 -6.28 -15.87 -3.73
CA ASP A 123 -5.99 -17.21 -4.25
C ASP A 123 -4.52 -17.62 -4.03
N MET A 124 -3.72 -16.73 -3.41
CA MET A 124 -2.28 -16.93 -3.23
C MET A 124 -1.98 -17.59 -1.88
N PRO A 125 -1.06 -18.56 -1.83
CA PRO A 125 -0.60 -19.14 -0.57
C PRO A 125 0.21 -18.12 0.24
N SER A 126 0.26 -18.33 1.56
CA SER A 126 0.95 -17.43 2.50
C SER A 126 2.43 -17.19 2.14
N SER A 127 3.11 -18.19 1.59
CA SER A 127 4.51 -18.07 1.15
C SER A 127 4.69 -17.04 0.03
N VAL A 128 3.74 -16.96 -0.91
CA VAL A 128 3.75 -15.94 -1.98
C VAL A 128 3.46 -14.57 -1.40
N ILE A 129 2.50 -14.46 -0.48
CA ILE A 129 2.17 -13.21 0.22
C ILE A 129 3.41 -12.66 0.95
N GLU A 130 4.11 -13.49 1.72
CA GLU A 130 5.34 -13.06 2.44
C GLU A 130 6.46 -12.64 1.47
N HIS A 131 6.58 -13.32 0.32
CA HIS A 131 7.55 -12.92 -0.72
C HIS A 131 7.21 -11.58 -1.35
N ILE A 132 5.92 -11.31 -1.61
CA ILE A 132 5.44 -10.01 -2.08
C ILE A 132 5.80 -8.91 -1.07
N ILE A 133 5.57 -9.14 0.22
CA ILE A 133 5.92 -8.20 1.30
C ILE A 133 7.42 -7.91 1.26
N THR A 134 8.25 -8.94 1.12
CA THR A 134 9.71 -8.80 1.04
C THR A 134 10.14 -7.96 -0.17
N VAL A 135 9.58 -8.22 -1.35
CA VAL A 135 9.89 -7.42 -2.56
C VAL A 135 9.46 -5.97 -2.38
N LEU A 136 8.26 -5.73 -1.84
CA LEU A 136 7.77 -4.38 -1.58
C LEU A 136 8.66 -3.62 -0.57
N SER A 137 9.18 -4.30 0.45
CA SER A 137 10.08 -3.69 1.44
C SER A 137 11.43 -3.33 0.83
N ASN A 138 11.95 -4.16 -0.07
CA ASN A 138 13.22 -3.94 -0.75
C ASN A 138 13.14 -2.79 -1.76
N ASN A 139 12.08 -2.70 -2.53
CA ASN A 139 11.88 -1.63 -3.50
C ASN A 139 11.78 -0.27 -2.82
N GLY A 140 11.19 -0.19 -1.66
CA GLY A 140 11.17 1.04 -0.89
C GLY A 140 12.53 1.45 -0.31
N VAL A 141 13.44 0.51 -0.08
CA VAL A 141 14.84 0.80 0.30
C VAL A 141 15.64 1.24 -0.92
N TYR A 142 15.37 0.70 -2.10
CA TYR A 142 16.04 1.04 -3.36
C TYR A 142 15.74 2.47 -3.81
N GLU A 143 14.48 2.93 -3.73
CA GLU A 143 14.10 4.31 -4.03
C GLU A 143 14.84 5.33 -3.15
N ARG A 144 15.27 4.94 -1.94
CA ARG A 144 16.06 5.81 -1.06
C ARG A 144 17.51 5.97 -1.48
N LYS A 145 18.08 5.03 -2.23
CA LYS A 145 19.53 5.05 -2.59
C LYS A 145 19.82 5.66 -3.96
N GLY A 146 18.83 5.73 -4.87
CA GLY A 146 19.10 6.03 -6.27
C GLY A 146 18.29 7.12 -6.96
N ASN A 147 17.14 7.57 -6.44
CA ASN A 147 16.32 8.53 -7.19
C ASN A 147 15.58 9.53 -6.28
N ASN A 148 16.30 10.55 -5.86
CA ASN A 148 15.69 11.78 -5.32
C ASN A 148 14.84 12.54 -6.35
N GLU A 149 14.93 12.22 -7.64
CA GLU A 149 14.22 12.93 -8.70
C GLU A 149 12.85 12.35 -9.06
N MET A 150 12.63 11.03 -8.94
CA MET A 150 11.33 10.44 -9.30
C MET A 150 10.28 10.58 -8.21
N SER A 151 10.67 10.51 -6.94
CA SER A 151 9.73 10.71 -5.82
C SER A 151 9.32 12.16 -5.67
N SER A 152 10.23 13.12 -5.91
CA SER A 152 9.91 14.56 -5.87
C SER A 152 9.05 15.00 -7.06
N GLY A 153 9.29 14.47 -8.25
CA GLY A 153 8.52 14.77 -9.45
C GLY A 153 7.09 14.24 -9.41
N TRP A 154 6.89 13.07 -8.83
CA TRP A 154 5.55 12.48 -8.67
C TRP A 154 4.74 13.21 -7.59
N PHE A 155 5.34 13.53 -6.44
CA PHE A 155 4.71 14.34 -5.40
C PHE A 155 4.47 15.78 -5.85
N SER A 156 5.34 16.35 -6.68
CA SER A 156 5.15 17.66 -7.29
C SER A 156 3.97 17.68 -8.27
N LYS A 157 3.85 16.67 -9.13
CA LYS A 157 2.67 16.50 -10.00
C LYS A 157 1.38 16.28 -9.21
N MET A 158 1.41 15.54 -8.12
CA MET A 158 0.25 15.40 -7.23
C MET A 158 -0.15 16.73 -6.58
N LYS A 159 0.80 17.52 -6.09
CA LYS A 159 0.51 18.84 -5.51
C LYS A 159 -0.13 19.79 -6.54
N SER A 160 0.32 19.79 -7.78
CA SER A 160 -0.25 20.65 -8.83
C SER A 160 -1.69 20.28 -9.21
N PHE A 161 -2.09 19.03 -9.06
CA PHE A 161 -3.47 18.59 -9.26
C PHE A 161 -4.42 19.12 -8.17
N PHE A 162 -3.95 19.23 -6.92
CA PHE A 162 -4.77 19.71 -5.79
C PHE A 162 -4.86 21.22 -5.66
N ILE A 163 -3.95 21.98 -6.29
CA ILE A 163 -4.00 23.46 -6.26
C ILE A 163 -5.03 23.99 -7.24
N LYS A 164 -5.37 23.26 -8.31
CA LYS A 164 -6.38 23.66 -9.30
C LYS A 164 -7.84 23.56 -8.83
N ASP A 165 -8.12 22.77 -7.82
CA ASP A 165 -9.50 22.60 -7.29
C ASP A 165 -9.90 23.63 -6.21
N LYS A 166 -9.04 24.61 -5.90
CA LYS A 166 -9.34 25.69 -4.93
C LYS A 166 -9.71 27.03 -5.55
N THR A 167 -9.81 27.11 -6.88
CA THR A 167 -10.17 28.34 -7.61
C THR A 167 -11.32 28.09 -8.59
N ALA A 168 -12.40 27.51 -8.10
CA ALA A 168 -13.70 27.54 -8.77
C ALA A 168 -14.82 27.64 -7.74
#